data_4219aff92068bb78d62758c5b0b67b72
#
_entry.id   4219aff92068bb78d62758c5b0b67b72
#
_cell.length_a   1.000
_cell.length_b   1.000
_cell.length_c   1.000
_cell.angle_alpha   90.00
_cell.angle_beta   90.00
_cell.angle_gamma   90.00
#
_symmetry.space_group_name_H-M   'P 1'
#
loop_
_entity.id
_entity.type
_entity.pdbx_description
1 polymer ?
#
loop_
_entity_poly.entity_id
_entity_poly.type
_entity_poly.pdbx_seq_one_letter_code
_entity_poly.pdbx_strand_id
1 'polypeptide(L)'
;MTTTCESLIAQDIIIPCEDQVTKGLEGDGLIINRDDIDFTKSVVAGNIIKTLVLKTGKKAYAIRQEGSKPFTGTKTELTIGTYRNSWKNTVAVVVLANTPDVCANIIDGLANGKFVIILRNLSKGADGKAEYQVFGYAQALKASAGENDKYSDDTEGGWLITLEEESV
;
A
#
# COMPACT_ATOMS: atom_id res chain seq x y z
N MET A 1 -24.25 13.91 -9.62
CA MET A 1 -23.54 13.21 -10.72
C MET A 1 -24.33 11.96 -11.05
N THR A 2 -24.97 11.91 -12.21
CA THR A 2 -25.66 10.72 -12.68
C THR A 2 -24.61 9.72 -13.17
N THR A 3 -24.46 8.64 -12.46
CA THR A 3 -23.66 7.52 -12.92
C THR A 3 -24.44 6.80 -14.00
N THR A 4 -24.15 7.07 -15.25
CA THR A 4 -24.68 6.26 -16.35
C THR A 4 -23.93 4.94 -16.33
N CYS A 5 -24.67 3.86 -16.20
CA CYS A 5 -24.10 2.49 -16.27
C CYS A 5 -23.78 2.07 -17.70
N GLU A 6 -23.60 3.02 -18.60
CA GLU A 6 -23.30 2.76 -20.00
C GLU A 6 -21.80 2.78 -20.26
N SER A 7 -21.32 1.85 -21.03
CA SER A 7 -19.96 1.82 -21.62
C SER A 7 -18.82 2.11 -20.62
N LEU A 8 -18.67 1.26 -19.62
CA LEU A 8 -17.61 1.42 -18.59
C LEU A 8 -16.21 1.23 -19.16
N ILE A 9 -16.05 0.52 -20.27
CA ILE A 9 -14.77 0.43 -20.99
C ILE A 9 -14.74 1.55 -22.03
N ALA A 10 -13.76 2.44 -21.88
CA ALA A 10 -13.62 3.65 -22.70
C ALA A 10 -12.37 3.66 -23.58
N GLN A 11 -11.56 2.61 -23.55
CA GLN A 11 -10.35 2.51 -24.35
C GLN A 11 -9.98 1.05 -24.61
N ASP A 12 -9.17 0.83 -25.63
CA ASP A 12 -8.70 -0.50 -26.01
C ASP A 12 -7.80 -1.09 -24.91
N ILE A 13 -7.91 -2.42 -24.75
CA ILE A 13 -7.05 -3.16 -23.84
C ILE A 13 -5.95 -3.81 -24.67
N ILE A 14 -4.82 -3.13 -24.74
CA ILE A 14 -3.66 -3.57 -25.53
C ILE A 14 -2.39 -3.49 -24.69
N ILE A 15 -1.34 -4.16 -25.13
CA ILE A 15 -0.01 -4.05 -24.52
C ILE A 15 0.73 -2.90 -25.23
N PRO A 16 0.92 -1.73 -24.58
CA PRO A 16 1.65 -0.62 -25.20
C PRO A 16 3.13 -0.95 -25.31
N CYS A 17 3.74 -0.62 -26.44
CA CYS A 17 5.17 -0.88 -26.65
C CYS A 17 6.07 -0.05 -25.73
N GLU A 18 5.61 1.14 -25.33
CA GLU A 18 6.39 2.12 -24.58
C GLU A 18 6.11 2.10 -23.06
N ASP A 19 5.06 1.43 -22.65
CA ASP A 19 4.58 1.51 -21.26
C ASP A 19 4.21 0.13 -20.71
N GLN A 20 5.11 -0.82 -20.89
CA GLN A 20 4.94 -2.17 -20.38
C GLN A 20 5.19 -2.23 -18.87
N VAL A 21 4.37 -3.02 -18.18
CA VAL A 21 4.51 -3.20 -16.73
C VAL A 21 5.74 -4.03 -16.41
N THR A 22 6.58 -3.51 -15.52
CA THR A 22 7.69 -4.26 -14.93
C THR A 22 7.24 -4.83 -13.58
N LYS A 23 7.41 -6.12 -13.41
CA LYS A 23 7.04 -6.83 -12.18
C LYS A 23 7.90 -6.39 -11.00
N GLY A 24 7.24 -6.04 -9.89
CA GLY A 24 7.90 -5.79 -8.62
C GLY A 24 7.79 -4.35 -8.11
N LEU A 25 8.30 -4.16 -6.91
CA LEU A 25 8.37 -2.90 -6.20
C LEU A 25 9.82 -2.56 -5.85
N GLU A 26 10.11 -1.28 -5.69
CA GLU A 26 11.38 -0.86 -5.10
C GLU A 26 11.35 -1.05 -3.58
N GLY A 27 12.51 -1.12 -2.95
CA GLY A 27 12.64 -1.37 -1.52
C GLY A 27 12.28 -0.18 -0.62
N ASP A 28 11.98 0.96 -1.21
CA ASP A 28 11.68 2.20 -0.49
C ASP A 28 10.18 2.43 -0.39
N GLY A 29 9.73 2.86 0.77
CA GLY A 29 8.35 3.25 0.99
C GLY A 29 8.20 4.18 2.17
N LEU A 30 6.99 4.68 2.36
CA LEU A 30 6.62 5.51 3.52
C LEU A 30 5.39 4.90 4.18
N ILE A 31 5.38 4.94 5.50
CA ILE A 31 4.21 4.62 6.30
C ILE A 31 3.77 5.85 7.08
N ILE A 32 2.48 6.12 7.08
CA ILE A 32 1.88 7.27 7.74
C ILE A 32 0.73 6.76 8.60
N ASN A 33 0.65 7.21 9.84
CA ASN A 33 -0.56 7.01 10.63
C ASN A 33 -1.71 7.76 9.96
N ARG A 34 -2.79 7.07 9.63
CA ARG A 34 -3.88 7.69 8.87
C ARG A 34 -4.50 8.88 9.58
N ASP A 35 -4.56 8.86 10.91
CA ASP A 35 -5.11 9.96 11.70
C ASP A 35 -4.21 11.21 11.68
N ASP A 36 -2.97 11.10 11.25
CA ASP A 36 -2.03 12.21 11.11
C ASP A 36 -2.16 12.96 9.78
N ILE A 37 -3.01 12.48 8.87
CA ILE A 37 -3.26 13.11 7.58
C ILE A 37 -4.34 14.19 7.73
N ASP A 38 -4.05 15.39 7.21
CA ASP A 38 -5.04 16.45 7.07
C ASP A 38 -5.76 16.30 5.74
N PHE A 39 -6.90 15.61 5.76
CA PHE A 39 -7.70 15.35 4.56
C PHE A 39 -8.33 16.61 3.98
N THR A 40 -8.51 17.67 4.76
CA THR A 40 -9.09 18.92 4.28
C THR A 40 -8.12 19.72 3.42
N LYS A 41 -6.83 19.59 3.68
CA LYS A 41 -5.75 20.26 2.92
C LYS A 41 -5.16 19.39 1.83
N SER A 42 -5.40 18.08 1.87
CA SER A 42 -4.94 17.15 0.86
C SER A 42 -5.80 17.25 -0.39
N VAL A 43 -5.19 17.19 -1.58
CA VAL A 43 -5.86 17.35 -2.86
C VAL A 43 -5.81 16.05 -3.64
N VAL A 44 -6.99 15.56 -4.01
CA VAL A 44 -7.16 14.36 -4.83
C VAL A 44 -7.92 14.74 -6.11
N ALA A 45 -7.40 14.32 -7.26
CA ALA A 45 -8.06 14.51 -8.55
C ALA A 45 -8.24 13.15 -9.24
N GLY A 46 -9.48 12.66 -9.28
CA GLY A 46 -9.79 11.33 -9.78
C GLY A 46 -9.13 10.24 -8.93
N ASN A 47 -8.28 9.45 -9.55
CA ASN A 47 -7.50 8.39 -8.87
C ASN A 47 -6.07 8.81 -8.51
N ILE A 48 -5.75 10.10 -8.61
CA ILE A 48 -4.42 10.63 -8.34
C ILE A 48 -4.48 11.55 -7.11
N ILE A 49 -3.62 11.27 -6.13
CA ILE A 49 -3.39 12.16 -4.99
C ILE A 49 -2.33 13.18 -5.42
N LYS A 50 -2.73 14.42 -5.63
CA LYS A 50 -1.82 15.49 -6.06
C LYS A 50 -1.00 16.06 -4.91
N THR A 51 -1.62 16.20 -3.75
CA THR A 51 -0.98 16.75 -2.57
C THR A 51 -1.47 16.00 -1.34
N LEU A 52 -0.52 15.51 -0.55
CA LEU A 52 -0.79 14.86 0.73
C LEU A 52 -0.20 15.74 1.83
N VAL A 53 -1.06 16.23 2.71
CA VAL A 53 -0.69 17.14 3.79
C VAL A 53 -0.89 16.44 5.13
N LEU A 54 0.12 16.50 5.99
CA LEU A 54 0.08 15.98 7.33
C LEU A 54 -0.33 17.08 8.32
N LYS A 55 -0.93 16.70 9.43
CA LYS A 55 -1.23 17.62 10.53
C LYS A 55 0.07 18.22 11.10
N THR A 56 -0.04 19.40 11.68
CA THR A 56 1.10 20.10 12.27
C THR A 56 1.83 19.23 13.30
N GLY A 57 3.15 19.12 13.14
CA GLY A 57 4.00 18.33 14.04
C GLY A 57 4.03 16.83 13.76
N LYS A 58 3.30 16.37 12.75
CA LYS A 58 3.26 14.95 12.35
C LYS A 58 4.15 14.70 11.15
N LYS A 59 4.64 13.47 11.02
CA LYS A 59 5.53 13.08 9.92
C LYS A 59 5.27 11.67 9.43
N ALA A 60 5.72 11.40 8.21
CA ALA A 60 5.78 10.06 7.65
C ALA A 60 7.08 9.36 8.10
N TYR A 61 7.03 8.05 8.19
CA TYR A 61 8.18 7.22 8.54
C TYR A 61 8.59 6.38 7.33
N ALA A 62 9.89 6.20 7.15
CA ALA A 62 10.41 5.39 6.06
C ALA A 62 10.25 3.89 6.36
N ILE A 63 9.89 3.14 5.32
CA ILE A 63 9.96 1.68 5.31
C ILE A 63 11.00 1.29 4.28
N ARG A 64 11.93 0.43 4.64
CA ARG A 64 12.90 -0.14 3.71
C ARG A 64 12.93 -1.64 3.82
N GLN A 65 12.85 -2.29 2.69
CA GLN A 65 13.11 -3.72 2.55
C GLN A 65 14.20 -3.91 1.50
N GLU A 66 15.36 -4.35 1.94
CA GLU A 66 16.46 -4.67 1.07
C GLU A 66 16.37 -6.15 0.70
N GLY A 67 16.41 -6.43 -0.58
CA GLY A 67 16.32 -7.80 -1.09
C GLY A 67 15.89 -7.81 -2.54
N SER A 68 15.86 -9.00 -3.13
CA SER A 68 15.49 -9.16 -4.53
C SER A 68 14.00 -9.01 -4.80
N LYS A 69 13.17 -9.17 -3.78
CA LYS A 69 11.69 -9.12 -3.88
C LYS A 69 11.09 -8.34 -2.70
N PRO A 70 11.32 -7.01 -2.62
CA PRO A 70 10.78 -6.22 -1.52
C PRO A 70 9.26 -6.20 -1.55
N PHE A 71 8.64 -6.20 -0.39
CA PHE A 71 7.19 -6.17 -0.19
C PHE A 71 6.44 -7.30 -0.92
N THR A 72 7.04 -8.49 -1.01
CA THR A 72 6.40 -9.66 -1.61
C THR A 72 5.09 -9.99 -0.90
N GLY A 73 4.02 -10.17 -1.68
CA GLY A 73 2.66 -10.35 -1.16
C GLY A 73 1.79 -9.10 -1.26
N THR A 74 2.37 -7.97 -1.65
CA THR A 74 1.60 -6.75 -1.94
C THR A 74 0.80 -6.94 -3.23
N LYS A 75 -0.52 -6.79 -3.14
CA LYS A 75 -1.44 -7.03 -4.26
C LYS A 75 -2.75 -6.27 -4.09
N THR A 76 -3.46 -6.15 -5.20
CA THR A 76 -4.83 -5.65 -5.22
C THR A 76 -5.71 -6.70 -5.85
N GLU A 77 -6.79 -7.10 -5.19
CA GLU A 77 -7.72 -8.12 -5.63
C GLU A 77 -9.14 -7.57 -5.71
N LEU A 78 -9.89 -8.05 -6.72
CA LEU A 78 -11.32 -7.77 -6.82
C LEU A 78 -12.09 -8.76 -5.94
N THR A 79 -12.93 -8.25 -5.06
CA THR A 79 -13.85 -9.05 -4.26
C THR A 79 -15.27 -8.90 -4.81
N ILE A 80 -15.86 -10.00 -5.20
CA ILE A 80 -17.23 -10.04 -5.72
C ILE A 80 -18.20 -10.17 -4.55
N GLY A 81 -19.03 -9.15 -4.36
CA GLY A 81 -20.05 -9.14 -3.32
C GLY A 81 -21.44 -9.46 -3.86
N THR A 82 -22.41 -9.62 -2.95
CA THR A 82 -23.80 -9.92 -3.32
C THR A 82 -24.46 -8.74 -4.05
N TYR A 83 -24.18 -7.52 -3.62
CA TYR A 83 -24.81 -6.30 -4.19
C TYR A 83 -23.82 -5.40 -4.90
N ARG A 84 -22.57 -5.43 -4.52
CA ARG A 84 -21.50 -4.62 -5.14
C ARG A 84 -20.16 -5.30 -4.99
N ASN A 85 -19.26 -4.96 -5.90
CA ASN A 85 -17.88 -5.44 -5.85
C ASN A 85 -16.98 -4.43 -5.14
N SER A 86 -15.94 -4.91 -4.52
CA SER A 86 -14.96 -4.08 -3.83
C SER A 86 -13.54 -4.46 -4.24
N TRP A 87 -12.60 -3.55 -4.05
CA TRP A 87 -11.18 -3.80 -4.24
C TRP A 87 -10.50 -3.96 -2.89
N LYS A 88 -9.75 -5.03 -2.75
CA LYS A 88 -8.98 -5.33 -1.55
C LYS A 88 -7.50 -5.11 -1.83
N ASN A 89 -6.89 -4.19 -1.10
CA ASN A 89 -5.46 -3.93 -1.15
C ASN A 89 -4.77 -4.63 0.01
N THR A 90 -3.71 -5.36 -0.28
CA THR A 90 -2.90 -6.07 0.69
C THR A 90 -1.46 -5.59 0.59
N VAL A 91 -0.87 -5.21 1.70
CA VAL A 91 0.54 -4.83 1.80
C VAL A 91 1.22 -5.73 2.82
N ALA A 92 2.29 -6.38 2.42
CA ALA A 92 3.08 -7.23 3.30
C ALA A 92 4.39 -6.52 3.67
N VAL A 93 4.64 -6.41 4.97
CA VAL A 93 5.84 -5.76 5.52
C VAL A 93 6.64 -6.78 6.31
N VAL A 94 7.92 -6.89 6.03
CA VAL A 94 8.86 -7.75 6.77
C VAL A 94 9.72 -6.89 7.69
N VAL A 95 9.79 -7.28 8.96
CA VAL A 95 10.64 -6.62 9.97
C VAL A 95 11.73 -7.61 10.40
N LEU A 96 12.96 -7.32 10.04
CA LEU A 96 14.12 -8.18 10.30
C LEU A 96 14.82 -7.92 11.63
N ALA A 97 14.08 -7.41 12.61
CA ALA A 97 14.60 -7.15 13.93
C ALA A 97 13.68 -7.75 15.01
N ASN A 98 14.26 -8.20 16.09
CA ASN A 98 13.55 -8.90 17.15
C ASN A 98 13.97 -8.44 18.55
N THR A 99 14.39 -7.18 18.69
CA THR A 99 14.70 -6.61 20.00
C THR A 99 13.41 -6.23 20.72
N PRO A 100 13.40 -6.17 22.06
CA PRO A 100 12.23 -5.73 22.81
C PRO A 100 11.71 -4.34 22.40
N ASP A 101 12.60 -3.43 22.03
CA ASP A 101 12.25 -2.09 21.54
C ASP A 101 11.48 -2.15 20.22
N VAL A 102 11.93 -2.95 19.26
CA VAL A 102 11.24 -3.16 17.98
C VAL A 102 9.87 -3.81 18.21
N CYS A 103 9.78 -4.82 19.08
CA CYS A 103 8.50 -5.46 19.39
C CYS A 103 7.49 -4.47 19.99
N ALA A 104 7.92 -3.61 20.90
CA ALA A 104 7.06 -2.63 21.55
C ALA A 104 6.67 -1.46 20.62
N ASN A 105 7.62 -0.92 19.85
CA ASN A 105 7.43 0.32 19.11
C ASN A 105 7.02 0.13 17.66
N ILE A 106 7.36 -1.00 17.04
CA ILE A 106 7.07 -1.27 15.63
C ILE A 106 6.00 -2.34 15.48
N ILE A 107 6.20 -3.51 16.05
CA ILE A 107 5.29 -4.65 15.86
C ILE A 107 3.93 -4.39 16.50
N ASP A 108 3.89 -3.93 17.74
CA ASP A 108 2.63 -3.58 18.40
C ASP A 108 1.91 -2.42 17.71
N GLY A 109 2.66 -1.44 17.21
CA GLY A 109 2.13 -0.35 16.41
C GLY A 109 1.47 -0.83 15.12
N LEU A 110 2.16 -1.67 14.37
CA LEU A 110 1.63 -2.26 13.13
C LEU A 110 0.39 -3.14 13.39
N ALA A 111 0.38 -3.87 14.50
CA ALA A 111 -0.74 -4.76 14.83
C ALA A 111 -2.02 -4.02 15.20
N ASN A 112 -1.92 -2.83 15.79
CA ASN A 112 -3.05 -2.12 16.39
C ASN A 112 -3.39 -0.79 15.74
N GLY A 113 -2.59 -0.31 14.81
CA GLY A 113 -2.74 0.99 14.18
C GLY A 113 -3.57 0.97 12.90
N LYS A 114 -3.77 2.18 12.36
CA LYS A 114 -4.39 2.44 11.05
C LYS A 114 -3.40 3.22 10.22
N PHE A 115 -3.11 2.74 9.02
CA PHE A 115 -1.99 3.27 8.24
C PHE A 115 -2.36 3.60 6.81
N VAL A 116 -1.58 4.51 6.23
CA VAL A 116 -1.46 4.74 4.80
C VAL A 116 -0.03 4.42 4.41
N ILE A 117 0.15 3.57 3.43
CA ILE A 117 1.48 3.17 2.94
C ILE A 117 1.64 3.63 1.51
N ILE A 118 2.77 4.26 1.23
CA ILE A 118 3.16 4.70 -0.11
C ILE A 118 4.35 3.86 -0.54
N LEU A 119 4.19 3.11 -1.62
CA LEU A 119 5.23 2.26 -2.19
C LEU A 119 5.65 2.76 -3.56
N ARG A 120 6.90 2.53 -3.90
CA ARG A 120 7.47 2.92 -5.19
C ARG A 120 7.48 1.73 -6.13
N ASN A 121 6.90 1.91 -7.30
CA ASN A 121 6.84 0.88 -8.32
C ASN A 121 8.13 0.80 -9.13
N LEU A 122 8.49 -0.38 -9.60
CA LEU A 122 9.51 -0.54 -10.65
C LEU A 122 8.95 -0.04 -12.00
N SER A 123 7.67 -0.31 -12.25
CA SER A 123 6.97 0.20 -13.44
C SER A 123 6.42 1.59 -13.17
N LYS A 124 7.07 2.61 -13.72
CA LYS A 124 6.77 4.02 -13.43
C LYS A 124 5.88 4.69 -14.46
N GLY A 125 5.57 3.99 -15.56
CA GLY A 125 4.92 4.57 -16.71
C GLY A 125 5.86 5.47 -17.54
N ALA A 126 5.49 5.73 -18.81
CA ALA A 126 6.31 6.55 -19.72
C ALA A 126 6.46 8.00 -19.24
N ASP A 127 5.44 8.51 -18.51
CA ASP A 127 5.42 9.88 -17.97
C ASP A 127 5.78 9.96 -16.48
N GLY A 128 6.16 8.86 -15.86
CA GLY A 128 6.49 8.78 -14.44
C GLY A 128 5.31 8.85 -13.48
N LYS A 129 4.07 8.93 -13.96
CA LYS A 129 2.89 9.07 -13.10
C LYS A 129 2.56 7.85 -12.27
N ALA A 130 3.05 6.68 -12.68
CA ALA A 130 2.86 5.41 -11.95
C ALA A 130 4.00 5.10 -10.97
N GLU A 131 4.89 6.06 -10.67
CA GLU A 131 6.05 5.83 -9.81
C GLU A 131 5.66 5.44 -8.38
N TYR A 132 4.65 6.11 -7.81
CA TYR A 132 4.20 5.85 -6.45
C TYR A 132 2.77 5.33 -6.42
N GLN A 133 2.51 4.40 -5.54
CA GLN A 133 1.17 3.88 -5.28
C GLN A 133 0.85 4.03 -3.80
N VAL A 134 -0.34 4.55 -3.51
CA VAL A 134 -0.82 4.80 -2.15
C VAL A 134 -1.86 3.76 -1.77
N PHE A 135 -1.64 3.11 -0.65
CA PHE A 135 -2.56 2.13 -0.07
C PHE A 135 -3.12 2.66 1.25
N GLY A 136 -4.41 2.48 1.46
CA GLY A 136 -5.04 2.84 2.73
C GLY A 136 -5.57 4.27 2.81
N TYR A 137 -5.59 5.02 1.71
CA TYR A 137 -6.08 6.41 1.71
C TYR A 137 -7.59 6.50 1.89
N ALA A 138 -8.36 5.70 1.15
CA ALA A 138 -9.82 5.69 1.24
C ALA A 138 -10.31 5.09 2.56
N GLN A 139 -9.75 3.95 2.91
CA GLN A 139 -9.93 3.31 4.20
C GLN A 139 -8.56 2.92 4.74
N ALA A 140 -8.41 2.92 6.04
CA ALA A 140 -7.12 2.64 6.63
C ALA A 140 -6.67 1.19 6.39
N LEU A 141 -5.39 0.99 6.15
CA LEU A 141 -4.75 -0.31 6.23
C LEU A 141 -4.71 -0.76 7.69
N LYS A 142 -5.18 -1.95 7.95
CA LYS A 142 -5.15 -2.57 9.28
C LYS A 142 -4.52 -3.95 9.19
N ALA A 143 -3.85 -4.37 10.24
CA ALA A 143 -3.27 -5.71 10.28
C ALA A 143 -4.35 -6.79 10.19
N SER A 144 -4.18 -7.71 9.25
CA SER A 144 -5.05 -8.88 9.07
C SER A 144 -4.37 -10.17 9.50
N ALA A 145 -3.04 -10.20 9.46
CA ALA A 145 -2.24 -11.34 9.88
C ALA A 145 -0.84 -10.88 10.30
N GLY A 146 -0.23 -11.62 11.19
CA GLY A 146 1.14 -11.41 11.59
C GLY A 146 1.73 -12.72 12.07
N GLU A 147 3.00 -12.97 11.73
CA GLU A 147 3.70 -14.16 12.17
C GLU A 147 5.19 -13.90 12.36
N ASN A 148 5.79 -14.69 13.21
CA ASN A 148 7.23 -14.75 13.35
C ASN A 148 7.66 -16.23 13.27
N ASP A 149 7.97 -16.68 12.08
CA ASP A 149 8.49 -18.02 11.85
C ASP A 149 10.01 -17.99 11.90
N LYS A 150 10.58 -18.61 12.94
CA LYS A 150 12.02 -18.60 13.19
C LYS A 150 12.84 -19.34 12.13
N TYR A 151 12.19 -20.15 11.32
CA TYR A 151 12.84 -20.98 10.29
C TYR A 151 12.39 -20.64 8.88
N SER A 152 11.65 -19.55 8.70
CA SER A 152 11.19 -19.12 7.38
C SER A 152 12.38 -18.62 6.54
N ASP A 153 12.51 -19.15 5.34
CA ASP A 153 13.48 -18.66 4.35
C ASP A 153 13.08 -17.32 3.76
N ASP A 154 11.78 -17.05 3.69
CA ASP A 154 11.26 -15.80 3.10
C ASP A 154 11.46 -14.59 4.01
N THR A 155 11.37 -14.78 5.32
CA THR A 155 11.52 -13.70 6.31
C THR A 155 12.83 -13.79 7.09
N GLU A 156 13.62 -14.84 6.86
CA GLU A 156 14.88 -15.10 7.56
C GLU A 156 14.74 -15.06 9.10
N GLY A 157 13.61 -15.59 9.60
CA GLY A 157 13.29 -15.58 11.03
C GLY A 157 12.75 -14.25 11.56
N GLY A 158 12.49 -13.29 10.68
CA GLY A 158 11.87 -12.00 11.03
C GLY A 158 10.35 -12.06 11.13
N TRP A 159 9.75 -10.91 11.32
CA TRP A 159 8.31 -10.75 11.41
C TRP A 159 7.71 -10.47 10.03
N LEU A 160 6.60 -11.11 9.71
CA LEU A 160 5.79 -10.81 8.53
C LEU A 160 4.45 -10.25 9.02
N ILE A 161 4.17 -9.00 8.68
CA ILE A 161 2.90 -8.35 9.01
C ILE A 161 2.16 -8.06 7.71
N THR A 162 0.93 -8.55 7.62
CA THR A 162 0.05 -8.32 6.47
C THR A 162 -1.00 -7.29 6.84
N LEU A 163 -1.08 -6.22 6.07
CA LEU A 163 -2.04 -5.13 6.25
C LEU A 163 -3.02 -5.13 5.09
N GLU A 164 -4.29 -4.92 5.38
CA GLU A 164 -5.34 -4.95 4.38
C GLU A 164 -6.29 -3.75 4.49
N GLU A 165 -6.78 -3.30 3.35
CA GLU A 165 -7.95 -2.42 3.25
C GLU A 165 -8.91 -2.96 2.19
N GLU A 166 -10.19 -2.67 2.35
CA GLU A 166 -11.20 -2.99 1.35
C GLU A 166 -12.01 -1.72 1.05
N SER A 167 -12.09 -1.36 -0.23
CA SER A 167 -12.80 -0.17 -0.69
C SER A 167 -13.73 -0.49 -1.84
N VAL A 168 -14.82 0.25 -1.93
CA VAL A 168 -15.87 0.08 -2.93
C VAL A 168 -15.68 1.05 -4.11
#